data_6c7130b17976cd982926340aaa6f5463
#
_entry.id   6c7130b17976cd982926340aaa6f5463
#
_cell.length_a   1.000
_cell.length_b   1.000
_cell.length_c   1.000
_cell.angle_alpha   90.00
_cell.angle_beta   90.00
_cell.angle_gamma   90.00
#
_symmetry.space_group_name_H-M   'P 1'
#
loop_
_entity.id
_entity.type
_entity.pdbx_description
1 polymer ?
#
loop_
_entity_poly.entity_id
_entity_poly.type
_entity_poly.pdbx_seq_one_letter_code
_entity_poly.pdbx_strand_id
1 'polypeptide(L)'
;MTMYFEDFYEGYSFETGKRKLSEKELISFAKEWDYQSFHLDASTAKNTKFKGLIASGWQTLLIAFTLILDTEKINKCSLGSPGLEDVKWLIPVRPNDTLSCKVLVISARLSKSGGYGIVKILVEIFNQAKELVASMKAIWMLKVRPI
;
A
#
# COMPACT_ATOMS: atom_id res chain seq x y z
N MET A 1 19.70 4.20 10.07
CA MET A 1 20.35 5.05 9.05
C MET A 1 19.28 5.72 8.20
N THR A 2 19.47 7.00 7.88
CA THR A 2 18.52 7.72 7.01
C THR A 2 18.79 7.35 5.55
N MET A 3 17.74 6.93 4.86
CA MET A 3 17.81 6.65 3.42
C MET A 3 17.48 7.90 2.60
N TYR A 4 18.04 7.97 1.42
CA TYR A 4 17.83 9.03 0.44
C TYR A 4 17.60 8.43 -0.93
N PHE A 5 17.30 9.27 -1.92
CA PHE A 5 17.02 8.82 -3.29
C PHE A 5 18.04 7.78 -3.81
N GLU A 6 19.33 7.99 -3.53
CA GLU A 6 20.41 7.14 -4.04
C GLU A 6 20.34 5.69 -3.51
N ASP A 7 19.63 5.49 -2.39
CA ASP A 7 19.48 4.17 -1.78
C ASP A 7 18.34 3.35 -2.44
N PHE A 8 17.52 4.02 -3.28
CA PHE A 8 16.38 3.40 -3.98
C PHE A 8 16.72 3.17 -5.45
N TYR A 9 17.70 2.34 -5.71
CA TYR A 9 18.16 2.01 -7.07
C TYR A 9 17.24 0.96 -7.71
N GLU A 10 17.22 0.93 -9.04
CA GLU A 10 16.43 -0.05 -9.79
C GLU A 10 16.78 -1.49 -9.36
N GLY A 11 15.77 -2.25 -9.01
CA GLY A 11 15.91 -3.62 -8.49
C GLY A 11 15.99 -3.72 -6.97
N TYR A 12 16.19 -2.61 -6.25
CA TYR A 12 16.12 -2.65 -4.78
C TYR A 12 14.74 -3.10 -4.35
N SER A 13 14.68 -3.99 -3.38
CA SER A 13 13.43 -4.49 -2.84
C SER A 13 13.49 -4.62 -1.32
N PHE A 14 12.33 -4.54 -0.69
CA PHE A 14 12.22 -4.80 0.73
C PHE A 14 10.83 -5.32 1.05
N GLU A 15 10.69 -5.92 2.22
CA GLU A 15 9.42 -6.40 2.75
C GLU A 15 9.03 -5.57 3.97
N THR A 16 7.73 -5.46 4.20
CA THR A 16 7.19 -4.77 5.37
C THR A 16 6.91 -5.75 6.50
N GLY A 17 6.59 -5.23 7.67
CA GLY A 17 5.95 -6.00 8.71
C GLY A 17 4.51 -6.38 8.32
N LYS A 18 3.75 -6.86 9.27
CA LYS A 18 2.40 -7.38 9.07
C LYS A 18 1.40 -6.58 9.90
N ARG A 19 0.15 -6.50 9.42
CA ARG A 19 -0.95 -5.89 10.15
C ARG A 19 -2.22 -6.70 9.95
N LYS A 20 -2.85 -7.08 11.05
CA LYS A 20 -4.16 -7.73 11.05
C LYS A 20 -5.26 -6.67 10.96
N LEU A 21 -6.23 -6.89 10.09
CA LEU A 21 -7.40 -6.01 9.94
C LEU A 21 -8.58 -6.64 10.66
N SER A 22 -8.99 -6.07 11.79
CA SER A 22 -10.16 -6.54 12.52
C SER A 22 -11.45 -6.19 11.78
N GLU A 23 -12.52 -6.95 12.04
CA GLU A 23 -13.85 -6.63 11.48
C GLU A 23 -14.31 -5.24 11.91
N LYS A 24 -14.05 -4.86 13.15
CA LYS A 24 -14.40 -3.54 13.68
C LYS A 24 -13.72 -2.42 12.90
N GLU A 25 -12.42 -2.54 12.64
CA GLU A 25 -11.68 -1.56 11.84
C GLU A 25 -12.19 -1.49 10.40
N LEU A 26 -12.48 -2.64 9.81
CA LEU A 26 -13.00 -2.75 8.45
C LEU A 26 -14.31 -2.00 8.30
N ILE A 27 -15.26 -2.24 9.19
CA ILE A 27 -16.57 -1.59 9.17
C ILE A 27 -16.45 -0.10 9.50
N SER A 28 -15.64 0.25 10.50
CA SER A 28 -15.43 1.64 10.91
C SER A 28 -14.90 2.51 9.78
N PHE A 29 -13.91 2.01 9.04
CA PHE A 29 -13.38 2.70 7.86
C PHE A 29 -14.48 2.90 6.80
N ALA A 30 -15.24 1.85 6.54
CA ALA A 30 -16.27 1.88 5.51
C ALA A 30 -17.40 2.87 5.84
N LYS A 31 -17.78 2.96 7.10
CA LYS A 31 -18.81 3.93 7.54
C LYS A 31 -18.42 5.37 7.22
N GLU A 32 -17.15 5.66 7.27
CA GLU A 32 -16.63 7.01 7.04
C GLU A 32 -16.31 7.28 5.57
N TRP A 33 -15.71 6.29 4.87
CA TRP A 33 -15.08 6.51 3.59
C TRP A 33 -15.65 5.72 2.41
N ASP A 34 -16.32 4.58 2.66
CA ASP A 34 -16.79 3.69 1.59
C ASP A 34 -18.00 2.89 2.08
N TYR A 35 -19.14 3.57 2.23
CA TYR A 35 -20.33 2.99 2.87
C TYR A 35 -21.18 2.15 1.90
N GLN A 36 -20.53 1.27 1.16
CA GLN A 36 -21.21 0.24 0.39
C GLN A 36 -21.55 -0.95 1.30
N SER A 37 -22.70 -1.58 1.06
CA SER A 37 -23.26 -2.59 1.99
C SER A 37 -22.36 -3.77 2.30
N PHE A 38 -21.58 -4.24 1.32
CA PHE A 38 -20.68 -5.38 1.48
C PHE A 38 -19.43 -5.07 2.32
N HIS A 39 -19.23 -3.81 2.70
CA HIS A 39 -18.21 -3.39 3.66
C HIS A 39 -18.80 -3.09 5.05
N LEU A 40 -20.12 -3.02 5.18
CA LEU A 40 -20.77 -2.50 6.37
C LEU A 40 -21.53 -3.55 7.18
N ASP A 41 -22.17 -4.50 6.51
CA ASP A 41 -23.12 -5.42 7.12
C ASP A 41 -22.88 -6.86 6.66
N ALA A 42 -22.50 -7.71 7.62
CA ALA A 42 -22.19 -9.10 7.36
C ALA A 42 -23.37 -9.87 6.76
N SER A 43 -24.61 -9.59 7.21
CA SER A 43 -25.79 -10.31 6.71
C SER A 43 -26.10 -9.93 5.27
N THR A 44 -26.03 -8.65 4.94
CA THR A 44 -26.21 -8.16 3.56
C THR A 44 -25.08 -8.68 2.65
N ALA A 45 -23.85 -8.64 3.13
CA ALA A 45 -22.69 -9.07 2.36
C ALA A 45 -22.75 -10.54 1.96
N LYS A 46 -23.35 -11.41 2.77
CA LYS A 46 -23.54 -12.84 2.45
C LYS A 46 -24.31 -13.04 1.14
N ASN A 47 -25.20 -12.14 0.80
CA ASN A 47 -26.06 -12.24 -0.38
C ASN A 47 -25.42 -11.61 -1.62
N THR A 48 -24.18 -11.14 -1.52
CA THR A 48 -23.43 -10.59 -2.64
C THR A 48 -22.50 -11.65 -3.25
N LYS A 49 -21.92 -11.35 -4.40
CA LYS A 49 -20.93 -12.22 -5.03
C LYS A 49 -19.71 -12.49 -4.13
N PHE A 50 -19.47 -11.62 -3.14
CA PHE A 50 -18.35 -11.75 -2.21
C PHE A 50 -18.62 -12.76 -1.09
N LYS A 51 -19.89 -13.15 -0.87
CA LYS A 51 -20.29 -14.14 0.12
C LYS A 51 -19.92 -13.82 1.57
N GLY A 52 -19.78 -12.55 1.90
CA GLY A 52 -19.44 -12.05 3.22
C GLY A 52 -18.76 -10.69 3.15
N LEU A 53 -18.45 -10.12 4.32
CA LEU A 53 -17.77 -8.84 4.40
C LEU A 53 -16.42 -8.86 3.70
N ILE A 54 -16.14 -7.77 3.01
CA ILE A 54 -14.82 -7.49 2.44
C ILE A 54 -14.40 -6.08 2.81
N ALA A 55 -13.11 -5.87 2.92
CA ALA A 55 -12.54 -4.55 3.16
C ALA A 55 -12.69 -3.66 1.92
N SER A 56 -12.88 -2.37 2.13
CA SER A 56 -12.73 -1.39 1.06
C SER A 56 -11.32 -1.51 0.45
N GLY A 57 -11.26 -1.49 -0.87
CA GLY A 57 -9.97 -1.48 -1.57
C GLY A 57 -9.10 -0.29 -1.15
N TRP A 58 -9.71 0.85 -0.86
CA TRP A 58 -9.00 2.02 -0.37
C TRP A 58 -8.33 1.75 0.98
N GLN A 59 -9.01 1.05 1.87
CA GLN A 59 -8.43 0.65 3.15
C GLN A 59 -7.23 -0.26 2.96
N THR A 60 -7.32 -1.22 2.06
CA THR A 60 -6.21 -2.13 1.74
C THR A 60 -4.97 -1.34 1.30
N LEU A 61 -5.14 -0.34 0.42
CA LEU A 61 -4.03 0.50 -0.03
C LEU A 61 -3.44 1.34 1.11
N LEU A 62 -4.29 1.88 1.98
CA LEU A 62 -3.84 2.68 3.13
C LEU A 62 -3.08 1.83 4.15
N ILE A 63 -3.53 0.60 4.39
CA ILE A 63 -2.79 -0.34 5.25
C ILE A 63 -1.41 -0.60 4.66
N ALA A 64 -1.33 -0.86 3.36
CA ALA A 64 -0.05 -1.06 2.67
C ALA A 64 0.86 0.16 2.85
N PHE A 65 0.32 1.35 2.69
CA PHE A 65 1.08 2.59 2.87
C PHE A 65 1.61 2.73 4.30
N THR A 66 0.78 2.46 5.31
CA THR A 66 1.23 2.52 6.71
C THR A 66 2.31 1.49 7.01
N LEU A 67 2.22 0.29 6.46
CA LEU A 67 3.26 -0.73 6.60
C LEU A 67 4.58 -0.27 5.98
N ILE A 68 4.54 0.43 4.86
CA ILE A 68 5.73 1.02 4.24
C ILE A 68 6.31 2.11 5.15
N LEU A 69 5.47 2.99 5.69
CA LEU A 69 5.90 4.04 6.62
C LEU A 69 6.54 3.46 7.88
N ASP A 70 6.00 2.35 8.38
CA ASP A 70 6.52 1.67 9.58
C ASP A 70 7.94 1.13 9.36
N THR A 71 8.39 0.95 8.13
CA THR A 71 9.78 0.59 7.85
C THR A 71 10.75 1.75 8.06
N GLU A 72 10.24 2.96 8.18
CA GLU A 72 10.97 4.23 8.31
C GLU A 72 11.94 4.53 7.16
N LYS A 73 11.83 3.81 6.04
CA LYS A 73 12.74 3.97 4.90
C LYS A 73 12.55 5.29 4.15
N ILE A 74 11.29 5.75 4.01
CA ILE A 74 10.99 6.94 3.21
C ILE A 74 10.64 8.17 4.04
N ASN A 75 10.36 8.01 5.33
CA ASN A 75 9.73 9.07 6.15
C ASN A 75 10.54 10.36 6.19
N LYS A 76 11.86 10.26 6.20
CA LYS A 76 12.74 11.43 6.27
C LYS A 76 13.13 12.00 4.90
N CYS A 77 13.02 11.19 3.85
CA CYS A 77 13.41 11.64 2.51
C CYS A 77 12.22 11.90 1.58
N SER A 78 11.00 11.54 1.98
CA SER A 78 9.82 11.75 1.15
C SER A 78 9.53 13.23 0.92
N LEU A 79 9.27 13.57 -0.33
CA LEU A 79 8.79 14.90 -0.77
C LEU A 79 7.35 14.81 -1.27
N GLY A 80 6.70 13.66 -1.12
CA GLY A 80 5.35 13.42 -1.58
C GLY A 80 5.30 12.52 -2.81
N SER A 81 4.09 12.30 -3.30
CA SER A 81 3.84 11.46 -4.47
C SER A 81 2.90 12.18 -5.44
N PRO A 82 3.26 12.28 -6.73
CA PRO A 82 2.35 12.86 -7.72
C PRO A 82 1.22 11.91 -8.14
N GLY A 83 1.31 10.62 -7.82
CA GLY A 83 0.23 9.71 -8.21
C GLY A 83 0.55 8.24 -8.06
N LEU A 84 -0.48 7.45 -8.36
CA LEU A 84 -0.43 6.00 -8.43
C LEU A 84 -0.77 5.57 -9.84
N GLU A 85 -0.28 4.38 -10.24
CA GLU A 85 -0.59 3.76 -11.52
C GLU A 85 -0.97 2.30 -11.30
N ASP A 86 -1.75 1.75 -12.21
CA ASP A 86 -2.07 0.31 -12.29
C ASP A 86 -2.54 -0.27 -10.95
N VAL A 87 -3.45 0.42 -10.29
CA VAL A 87 -4.05 -0.09 -9.04
C VAL A 87 -4.99 -1.24 -9.38
N LYS A 88 -4.77 -2.39 -8.73
CA LYS A 88 -5.58 -3.60 -8.93
C LYS A 88 -5.94 -4.22 -7.58
N TRP A 89 -7.21 -4.59 -7.44
CA TRP A 89 -7.71 -5.39 -6.33
C TRP A 89 -8.05 -6.76 -6.89
N LEU A 90 -7.29 -7.78 -6.51
CA LEU A 90 -7.31 -9.10 -7.14
C LEU A 90 -8.09 -10.14 -6.34
N ILE A 91 -7.97 -10.11 -5.02
CA ILE A 91 -8.66 -11.02 -4.10
C ILE A 91 -9.25 -10.17 -2.97
N PRO A 92 -10.52 -10.38 -2.59
CA PRO A 92 -11.10 -9.64 -1.46
C PRO A 92 -10.32 -9.84 -0.17
N VAL A 93 -10.10 -8.75 0.56
CA VAL A 93 -9.54 -8.81 1.91
C VAL A 93 -10.69 -9.01 2.88
N ARG A 94 -10.57 -10.00 3.73
CA ARG A 94 -11.61 -10.41 4.68
C ARG A 94 -11.30 -9.91 6.09
N PRO A 95 -12.33 -9.82 6.95
CA PRO A 95 -12.10 -9.55 8.37
C PRO A 95 -11.08 -10.54 8.95
N ASN A 96 -10.18 -10.02 9.76
CA ASN A 96 -9.10 -10.76 10.42
C ASN A 96 -7.98 -11.24 9.49
N ASP A 97 -7.99 -10.89 8.22
CA ASP A 97 -6.83 -11.09 7.36
C ASP A 97 -5.64 -10.30 7.89
N THR A 98 -4.45 -10.86 7.73
CA THR A 98 -3.19 -10.22 8.08
C THR A 98 -2.46 -9.86 6.79
N LEU A 99 -2.21 -8.56 6.60
CA LEU A 99 -1.61 -8.04 5.39
C LEU A 99 -0.12 -7.75 5.58
N SER A 100 0.63 -7.97 4.53
CA SER A 100 2.05 -7.58 4.43
C SER A 100 2.34 -7.18 3.00
N CYS A 101 3.45 -6.47 2.78
CA CYS A 101 3.79 -5.97 1.45
C CYS A 101 5.21 -6.32 1.07
N LYS A 102 5.41 -6.46 -0.24
CA LYS A 102 6.71 -6.50 -0.88
C LYS A 102 6.80 -5.29 -1.80
N VAL A 103 7.90 -4.56 -1.70
CA VAL A 103 8.15 -3.34 -2.47
C VAL A 103 9.36 -3.55 -3.36
N LEU A 104 9.22 -3.23 -4.64
CA LEU A 104 10.29 -3.34 -5.63
C LEU A 104 10.44 -2.00 -6.35
N VAL A 105 11.66 -1.49 -6.41
CA VAL A 105 11.97 -0.31 -7.22
C VAL A 105 12.04 -0.71 -8.70
N ILE A 106 11.11 -0.19 -9.48
CA ILE A 106 11.04 -0.47 -10.94
C ILE A 106 11.98 0.45 -11.70
N SER A 107 12.01 1.72 -11.32
CA SER A 107 12.85 2.72 -11.97
C SER A 107 13.21 3.84 -11.00
N ALA A 108 14.35 4.47 -11.22
CA ALA A 108 14.81 5.59 -10.41
C ALA A 108 15.59 6.56 -11.32
N ARG A 109 15.26 7.84 -11.23
CA ARG A 109 15.94 8.87 -12.01
C ARG A 109 15.93 10.19 -11.25
N LEU A 110 16.90 11.03 -11.52
CA LEU A 110 16.86 12.42 -11.05
C LEU A 110 15.78 13.20 -11.81
N SER A 111 15.18 14.17 -11.15
CA SER A 111 14.30 15.13 -11.80
C SER A 111 15.09 15.93 -12.83
N LYS A 112 14.39 16.61 -13.75
CA LYS A 112 15.04 17.47 -14.76
C LYS A 112 15.88 18.56 -14.13
N SER A 113 15.46 19.08 -12.98
CA SER A 113 16.20 20.09 -12.23
C SER A 113 17.39 19.53 -11.46
N GLY A 114 17.43 18.20 -11.23
CA GLY A 114 18.45 17.55 -10.41
C GLY A 114 18.27 17.71 -8.91
N GLY A 115 17.22 18.43 -8.47
CA GLY A 115 17.03 18.76 -7.07
C GLY A 115 16.40 17.66 -6.21
N TYR A 116 15.82 16.66 -6.84
CA TYR A 116 15.20 15.50 -6.16
C TYR A 116 15.19 14.29 -7.09
N GLY A 117 14.95 13.13 -6.52
CA GLY A 117 14.81 11.91 -7.29
C GLY A 117 13.36 11.51 -7.47
N ILE A 118 13.08 10.80 -8.56
CA ILE A 118 11.77 10.23 -8.86
C ILE A 118 11.94 8.73 -8.93
N VAL A 119 11.20 8.01 -8.09
CA VAL A 119 11.29 6.55 -7.96
C VAL A 119 9.91 5.97 -8.22
N LYS A 120 9.83 5.02 -9.16
CA LYS A 120 8.61 4.24 -9.38
C LYS A 120 8.77 2.90 -8.68
N ILE A 121 7.81 2.55 -7.84
CA ILE A 121 7.81 1.28 -7.09
C ILE A 121 6.60 0.44 -7.46
N LEU A 122 6.78 -0.87 -7.40
CA LEU A 122 5.69 -1.85 -7.40
C LEU A 122 5.45 -2.28 -5.96
N VAL A 123 4.22 -2.10 -5.49
CA VAL A 123 3.80 -2.58 -4.18
C VAL A 123 2.87 -3.78 -4.39
N GLU A 124 3.26 -4.91 -3.87
CA GLU A 124 2.44 -6.13 -3.87
C GLU A 124 1.97 -6.39 -2.44
N ILE A 125 0.67 -6.58 -2.28
CA ILE A 125 0.01 -6.74 -0.98
C ILE A 125 -0.48 -8.17 -0.86
N PHE A 126 -0.07 -8.86 0.21
CA PHE A 126 -0.36 -10.27 0.45
C PHE A 126 -1.16 -10.44 1.74
N ASN A 127 -2.01 -11.47 1.76
CA ASN A 127 -2.66 -11.93 3.00
C ASN A 127 -1.80 -12.98 3.71
N GLN A 128 -2.30 -13.55 4.80
CA GLN A 128 -1.61 -14.56 5.60
C GLN A 128 -1.36 -15.88 4.86
N ALA A 129 -2.14 -16.16 3.82
CA ALA A 129 -1.96 -17.33 2.97
C ALA A 129 -0.98 -17.07 1.81
N LYS A 130 -0.31 -15.93 1.83
CA LYS A 130 0.61 -15.48 0.77
C LYS A 130 -0.07 -15.32 -0.60
N GLU A 131 -1.36 -15.05 -0.59
CA GLU A 131 -2.09 -14.72 -1.81
C GLU A 131 -1.91 -13.24 -2.12
N LEU A 132 -1.69 -12.91 -3.38
CA LEU A 132 -1.60 -11.52 -3.85
C LEU A 132 -3.00 -10.92 -3.90
N VAL A 133 -3.34 -10.08 -2.93
CA VAL A 133 -4.69 -9.51 -2.80
C VAL A 133 -4.84 -8.21 -3.57
N ALA A 134 -3.77 -7.44 -3.70
CA ALA A 134 -3.79 -6.18 -4.42
C ALA A 134 -2.38 -5.81 -4.86
N SER A 135 -2.29 -4.94 -5.86
CA SER A 135 -1.01 -4.37 -6.30
C SER A 135 -1.23 -2.95 -6.80
N MET A 136 -0.18 -2.15 -6.72
CA MET A 136 -0.17 -0.80 -7.26
C MET A 136 1.26 -0.39 -7.60
N LYS A 137 1.39 0.55 -8.53
CA LYS A 137 2.64 1.26 -8.74
C LYS A 137 2.50 2.64 -8.12
N ALA A 138 3.48 3.06 -7.34
CA ALA A 138 3.50 4.38 -6.74
C ALA A 138 4.71 5.14 -7.26
N ILE A 139 4.57 6.45 -7.38
CA ILE A 139 5.65 7.34 -7.79
C ILE A 139 6.03 8.13 -6.54
N TRP A 140 7.29 8.01 -6.12
CA TRP A 140 7.80 8.75 -4.98
C TRP A 140 8.77 9.84 -5.43
N MET A 141 8.64 11.02 -4.85
CA MET A 141 9.64 12.07 -4.97
C MET A 141 10.48 12.05 -3.69
N LEU A 142 11.78 11.88 -3.82
CA LEU A 142 12.68 11.67 -2.69
C LEU A 142 13.81 12.68 -2.70
N LYS A 143 14.19 13.11 -1.50
CA LYS A 143 15.37 13.98 -1.32
C LYS A 143 16.63 13.25 -1.74
N VAL A 144 17.51 13.97 -2.43
CA VAL A 144 18.86 13.50 -2.68
C VAL A 144 19.71 13.64 -1.41
N ARG A 145 20.75 12.82 -1.30
CA ARG A 145 21.65 12.85 -0.15
C ARG A 145 22.34 14.22 -0.07
N PRO A 146 22.36 14.84 1.11
CA PRO A 146 23.14 16.08 1.29
C PRO A 146 24.63 15.84 1.01
N ILE A 147 25.25 16.86 0.43
CA ILE A 147 26.68 16.84 0.16
C ILE A 147 27.47 16.98 1.46
#